data_8ac39e1717e02fda953f5af3c96744b1
#
_entry.id   8ac39e1717e02fda953f5af3c96744b1
#
_cell.length_a   1.000
_cell.length_b   1.000
_cell.length_c   1.000
_cell.angle_alpha   90.00
_cell.angle_beta   90.00
_cell.angle_gamma   90.00
#
_symmetry.space_group_name_H-M   'P 1'
#
loop_
_entity.id
_entity.type
_entity.pdbx_description
1 polymer ?
#
loop_
_entity_poly.entity_id
_entity_poly.type
_entity_poly.pdbx_seq_one_letter_code
_entity_poly.pdbx_strand_id
1 'polypeptide(L)'
;MASTASTRKSATTRKRNPRGEGERLHASLIEATGELLLERGDADGLSIRAVTGRAGVSPTALYLQFAGMDELLQAVSDEAFEDLGDYMCAALEAQGEDPRARLQAISEAYVRFAEQRPGHYRILFATPGRDGRKELLGEEDKGVGKEVFDLLLASTADCLPQGSDPMPVALQLWTTLHGYVSLREVMPGFPWPDVTDFVRQLHTAHFGVD
;
A
#
# COMPACT_ATOMS: atom_id res chain seq x y z
N MET A 1 -45.45 6.26 -59.66
CA MET A 1 -44.19 5.58 -59.45
C MET A 1 -43.44 6.32 -58.38
N ALA A 2 -43.50 5.81 -57.16
CA ALA A 2 -42.85 6.43 -55.98
C ALA A 2 -41.65 5.55 -55.60
N SER A 3 -40.46 6.16 -55.66
CA SER A 3 -39.19 5.51 -55.31
C SER A 3 -38.91 5.76 -53.83
N THR A 4 -38.94 4.70 -53.00
CA THR A 4 -38.56 4.73 -51.59
C THR A 4 -37.06 4.56 -51.46
N ALA A 5 -36.37 5.64 -51.06
CA ALA A 5 -34.94 5.61 -50.68
C ALA A 5 -34.78 5.08 -49.27
N SER A 6 -34.21 3.88 -49.15
CA SER A 6 -33.84 3.26 -47.85
C SER A 6 -32.53 3.87 -47.32
N THR A 7 -32.61 4.60 -46.23
CA THR A 7 -31.44 5.16 -45.52
C THR A 7 -30.78 4.06 -44.69
N ARG A 8 -29.63 3.51 -45.13
CA ARG A 8 -28.80 2.61 -44.36
C ARG A 8 -28.13 3.39 -43.20
N LYS A 9 -28.53 3.08 -41.96
CA LYS A 9 -27.79 3.47 -40.77
C LYS A 9 -26.44 2.79 -40.78
N SER A 10 -25.37 3.60 -40.86
CA SER A 10 -23.97 3.16 -40.70
C SER A 10 -23.80 2.69 -39.26
N ALA A 11 -23.48 1.41 -39.07
CA ALA A 11 -23.08 0.86 -37.81
C ALA A 11 -21.65 1.35 -37.52
N THR A 12 -21.47 2.21 -36.51
CA THR A 12 -20.19 2.65 -36.04
C THR A 12 -19.46 1.46 -35.39
N THR A 13 -18.50 0.90 -36.09
CA THR A 13 -17.65 -0.18 -35.59
C THR A 13 -16.86 0.35 -34.40
N ARG A 14 -17.18 -0.13 -33.19
CA ARG A 14 -16.47 0.17 -31.95
C ARG A 14 -15.03 -0.31 -32.10
N LYS A 15 -14.10 0.62 -32.25
CA LYS A 15 -12.67 0.35 -32.39
C LYS A 15 -12.19 -0.38 -31.12
N ARG A 16 -11.74 -1.62 -31.28
CA ARG A 16 -11.19 -2.43 -30.18
C ARG A 16 -9.90 -1.77 -29.75
N ASN A 17 -9.77 -1.41 -28.46
CA ASN A 17 -8.56 -0.82 -27.91
C ASN A 17 -7.36 -1.73 -28.19
N PRO A 18 -6.20 -1.18 -28.62
CA PRO A 18 -4.97 -1.94 -28.77
C PRO A 18 -4.60 -2.59 -27.43
N ARG A 19 -4.01 -3.80 -27.49
CA ARG A 19 -3.44 -4.46 -26.30
C ARG A 19 -2.44 -3.51 -25.65
N GLY A 20 -2.58 -3.28 -24.32
CA GLY A 20 -1.72 -2.41 -23.52
C GLY A 20 -2.27 -1.00 -23.23
N GLU A 21 -3.28 -0.49 -23.95
CA GLU A 21 -3.90 0.80 -23.58
C GLU A 21 -4.70 0.71 -22.28
N GLY A 22 -5.30 -0.45 -22.00
CA GLY A 22 -6.03 -0.69 -20.75
C GLY A 22 -5.10 -0.65 -19.53
N GLU A 23 -3.98 -1.34 -19.58
CA GLU A 23 -2.97 -1.37 -18.50
C GLU A 23 -2.35 0.02 -18.26
N ARG A 24 -2.04 0.77 -19.33
CA ARG A 24 -1.55 2.14 -19.20
C ARG A 24 -2.57 3.08 -18.59
N LEU A 25 -3.84 2.94 -18.97
CA LEU A 25 -4.92 3.73 -18.39
C LEU A 25 -5.11 3.40 -16.91
N HIS A 26 -5.05 2.11 -16.55
CA HIS A 26 -5.13 1.65 -15.17
C HIS A 26 -4.01 2.28 -14.33
N ALA A 27 -2.75 2.12 -14.72
CA ALA A 27 -1.59 2.69 -14.03
C ALA A 27 -1.67 4.21 -13.93
N SER A 28 -2.05 4.93 -15.00
CA SER A 28 -2.15 6.39 -14.96
C SER A 28 -3.25 6.91 -14.03
N LEU A 29 -4.34 6.15 -13.83
CA LEU A 29 -5.38 6.50 -12.87
C LEU A 29 -4.92 6.28 -11.44
N ILE A 30 -4.17 5.21 -11.16
CA ILE A 30 -3.57 4.95 -9.84
C ILE A 30 -2.54 6.04 -9.51
N GLU A 31 -1.60 6.32 -10.41
CA GLU A 31 -0.60 7.38 -10.24
C GLU A 31 -1.23 8.75 -9.95
N ALA A 32 -2.19 9.17 -10.78
CA ALA A 32 -2.90 10.45 -10.60
C ALA A 32 -3.66 10.52 -9.26
N THR A 33 -4.18 9.39 -8.79
CA THR A 33 -4.87 9.30 -7.49
C THR A 33 -3.88 9.40 -6.35
N GLY A 34 -2.76 8.67 -6.41
CA GLY A 34 -1.66 8.74 -5.45
C GLY A 34 -1.13 10.17 -5.29
N GLU A 35 -0.84 10.87 -6.40
CA GLU A 35 -0.41 12.27 -6.39
C GLU A 35 -1.42 13.19 -5.67
N LEU A 36 -2.71 13.04 -5.96
CA LEU A 36 -3.75 13.84 -5.34
C LEU A 36 -3.91 13.55 -3.84
N LEU A 37 -3.76 12.30 -3.42
CA LEU A 37 -3.75 11.93 -2.00
C LEU A 37 -2.57 12.58 -1.27
N LEU A 38 -1.39 12.58 -1.89
CA LEU A 38 -0.20 13.22 -1.34
C LEU A 38 -0.33 14.73 -1.20
N GLU A 39 -0.94 15.40 -2.20
CA GLU A 39 -1.18 16.84 -2.17
C GLU A 39 -2.18 17.25 -1.09
N ARG A 40 -3.19 16.41 -0.82
CA ARG A 40 -4.30 16.70 0.10
C ARG A 40 -4.06 16.23 1.52
N GLY A 41 -3.33 15.12 1.68
CA GLY A 41 -3.10 14.46 2.96
C GLY A 41 -4.16 13.44 3.36
N ASP A 42 -5.30 13.40 2.65
CA ASP A 42 -6.40 12.45 2.89
C ASP A 42 -7.20 12.15 1.61
N ALA A 43 -8.09 11.16 1.71
CA ALA A 43 -9.01 10.79 0.63
C ALA A 43 -10.34 11.58 0.66
N ASP A 44 -10.58 12.36 1.73
CA ASP A 44 -11.82 13.09 1.90
C ASP A 44 -11.99 14.18 0.81
N GLY A 45 -13.11 14.12 0.10
CA GLY A 45 -13.40 15.04 -0.99
C GLY A 45 -12.64 14.79 -2.28
N LEU A 46 -11.90 13.66 -2.39
CA LEU A 46 -11.37 13.23 -3.68
C LEU A 46 -12.51 12.86 -4.62
N SER A 47 -12.49 13.34 -5.85
CA SER A 47 -13.56 13.12 -6.82
C SER A 47 -13.04 12.51 -8.11
N ILE A 48 -13.87 11.67 -8.74
CA ILE A 48 -13.58 11.09 -10.06
C ILE A 48 -13.16 12.16 -11.06
N ARG A 49 -13.78 13.35 -10.99
CA ARG A 49 -13.45 14.45 -11.90
C ARG A 49 -12.05 15.00 -11.64
N ALA A 50 -11.61 15.06 -10.39
CA ALA A 50 -10.26 15.52 -10.05
C ALA A 50 -9.22 14.51 -10.54
N VAL A 51 -9.43 13.21 -10.28
CA VAL A 51 -8.54 12.13 -10.73
C VAL A 51 -8.44 12.07 -12.25
N THR A 52 -9.58 12.03 -12.95
CA THR A 52 -9.58 11.95 -14.42
C THR A 52 -9.02 13.21 -15.08
N GLY A 53 -9.21 14.38 -14.44
CA GLY A 53 -8.58 15.64 -14.85
C GLY A 53 -7.05 15.60 -14.72
N ARG A 54 -6.53 15.05 -13.61
CA ARG A 54 -5.11 14.87 -13.38
C ARG A 54 -4.49 13.86 -14.36
N ALA A 55 -5.16 12.73 -14.57
CA ALA A 55 -4.73 11.70 -15.52
C ALA A 55 -4.91 12.09 -17.00
N GLY A 56 -5.59 13.22 -17.29
CA GLY A 56 -5.84 13.66 -18.66
C GLY A 56 -6.83 12.78 -19.45
N VAL A 57 -7.74 12.09 -18.74
CA VAL A 57 -8.72 11.18 -19.34
C VAL A 57 -10.15 11.59 -19.05
N SER A 58 -11.12 10.98 -19.73
CA SER A 58 -12.55 11.23 -19.46
C SER A 58 -13.04 10.44 -18.23
N PRO A 59 -14.07 10.94 -17.51
CA PRO A 59 -14.69 10.15 -16.44
C PRO A 59 -15.19 8.77 -16.89
N THR A 60 -15.65 8.64 -18.14
CA THR A 60 -16.05 7.37 -18.72
C THR A 60 -14.88 6.37 -18.83
N ALA A 61 -13.66 6.86 -19.05
CA ALA A 61 -12.48 6.01 -19.13
C ALA A 61 -12.15 5.37 -17.76
N LEU A 62 -12.37 6.08 -16.66
CA LEU A 62 -12.20 5.53 -15.31
C LEU A 62 -13.14 4.33 -15.10
N TYR A 63 -14.41 4.45 -15.46
CA TYR A 63 -15.39 3.38 -15.31
C TYR A 63 -15.15 2.15 -16.21
N LEU A 64 -14.20 2.23 -17.14
CA LEU A 64 -13.73 1.06 -17.89
C LEU A 64 -12.72 0.23 -17.10
N GLN A 65 -12.11 0.80 -16.08
CA GLN A 65 -11.05 0.18 -15.27
C GLN A 65 -11.50 -0.12 -13.84
N PHE A 66 -12.28 0.76 -13.23
CA PHE A 66 -12.72 0.69 -11.84
C PHE A 66 -14.23 0.90 -11.74
N ALA A 67 -14.90 0.18 -10.85
CA ALA A 67 -16.35 0.35 -10.62
C ALA A 67 -16.68 1.71 -9.97
N GLY A 68 -15.71 2.33 -9.30
CA GLY A 68 -15.86 3.62 -8.65
C GLY A 68 -14.60 4.08 -7.94
N MET A 69 -14.76 5.11 -7.09
CA MET A 69 -13.65 5.69 -6.33
C MET A 69 -13.09 4.70 -5.30
N ASP A 70 -13.95 3.93 -4.65
CA ASP A 70 -13.56 3.00 -3.59
C ASP A 70 -12.60 1.91 -4.13
N GLU A 71 -12.92 1.33 -5.31
CA GLU A 71 -12.05 0.34 -5.96
C GLU A 71 -10.72 0.96 -6.43
N LEU A 72 -10.75 2.20 -6.93
CA LEU A 72 -9.54 2.91 -7.31
C LEU A 72 -8.65 3.22 -6.10
N LEU A 73 -9.24 3.67 -4.99
CA LEU A 73 -8.49 3.93 -3.75
C LEU A 73 -7.90 2.63 -3.18
N GLN A 74 -8.64 1.53 -3.27
CA GLN A 74 -8.12 0.22 -2.88
C GLN A 74 -6.90 -0.16 -3.73
N ALA A 75 -6.98 -0.02 -5.06
CA ALA A 75 -5.87 -0.33 -5.95
C ALA A 75 -4.61 0.53 -5.67
N VAL A 76 -4.79 1.80 -5.31
CA VAL A 76 -3.69 2.70 -4.89
C VAL A 76 -3.06 2.23 -3.57
N SER A 77 -3.88 1.78 -2.62
CA SER A 77 -3.40 1.23 -1.35
C SER A 77 -2.67 -0.10 -1.56
N ASP A 78 -3.22 -0.98 -2.40
CA ASP A 78 -2.61 -2.28 -2.73
C ASP A 78 -1.22 -2.10 -3.35
N GLU A 79 -1.05 -1.20 -4.33
CA GLU A 79 0.24 -0.87 -4.94
C GLU A 79 1.26 -0.36 -3.90
N ALA A 80 0.81 0.49 -2.96
CA ALA A 80 1.68 1.00 -1.91
C ALA A 80 2.10 -0.09 -0.91
N PHE A 81 1.22 -1.05 -0.61
CA PHE A 81 1.55 -2.22 0.22
C PHE A 81 2.46 -3.21 -0.52
N GLU A 82 2.27 -3.44 -1.82
CA GLU A 82 3.19 -4.24 -2.65
C GLU A 82 4.60 -3.65 -2.61
N ASP A 83 4.73 -2.33 -2.79
CA ASP A 83 6.00 -1.62 -2.69
C ASP A 83 6.68 -1.79 -1.33
N LEU A 84 5.92 -1.75 -0.22
CA LEU A 84 6.44 -1.98 1.12
C LEU A 84 6.87 -3.44 1.30
N GLY A 85 6.05 -4.38 0.84
CA GLY A 85 6.35 -5.82 0.89
C GLY A 85 7.63 -6.16 0.14
N ASP A 86 7.77 -5.68 -1.08
CA ASP A 86 8.99 -5.86 -1.89
C ASP A 86 10.23 -5.29 -1.21
N TYR A 87 10.10 -4.09 -0.61
CA TYR A 87 11.19 -3.46 0.12
C TYR A 87 11.62 -4.27 1.35
N MET A 88 10.68 -4.83 2.11
CA MET A 88 10.95 -5.69 3.26
C MET A 88 11.51 -7.05 2.84
N CYS A 89 10.99 -7.66 1.78
CA CYS A 89 11.50 -8.92 1.24
C CYS A 89 12.94 -8.78 0.75
N ALA A 90 13.28 -7.70 0.05
CA ALA A 90 14.65 -7.44 -0.39
C ALA A 90 15.63 -7.31 0.80
N ALA A 91 15.19 -6.68 1.91
CA ALA A 91 15.99 -6.60 3.12
C ALA A 91 16.20 -7.97 3.78
N LEU A 92 15.18 -8.83 3.73
CA LEU A 92 15.21 -10.18 4.26
C LEU A 92 16.16 -11.10 3.47
N GLU A 93 16.13 -11.02 2.13
CA GLU A 93 16.99 -11.79 1.24
C GLU A 93 18.48 -11.46 1.41
N ALA A 94 18.79 -10.23 1.83
CA ALA A 94 20.16 -9.80 2.11
C ALA A 94 20.73 -10.36 3.42
N GLN A 95 19.92 -11.00 4.27
CA GLN A 95 20.33 -11.57 5.54
C GLN A 95 20.64 -13.07 5.43
N GLY A 96 21.42 -13.57 6.39
CA GLY A 96 21.62 -15.01 6.60
C GLY A 96 20.40 -15.70 7.22
N GLU A 97 20.62 -16.85 7.86
CA GLU A 97 19.55 -17.66 8.46
C GLU A 97 19.23 -17.28 9.93
N ASP A 98 19.95 -16.33 10.53
CA ASP A 98 19.69 -15.90 11.91
C ASP A 98 18.31 -15.20 12.01
N PRO A 99 17.35 -15.76 12.76
CA PRO A 99 16.01 -15.22 12.86
C PRO A 99 15.99 -13.78 13.40
N ARG A 100 16.86 -13.46 14.36
CA ARG A 100 16.90 -12.11 14.96
C ARG A 100 17.44 -11.07 13.98
N ALA A 101 18.52 -11.41 13.24
CA ALA A 101 19.03 -10.52 12.19
C ALA A 101 17.98 -10.28 11.10
N ARG A 102 17.21 -11.31 10.71
CA ARG A 102 16.14 -11.23 9.75
C ARG A 102 14.99 -10.33 10.22
N LEU A 103 14.52 -10.51 11.46
CA LEU A 103 13.48 -9.67 12.05
C LEU A 103 13.94 -8.22 12.20
N GLN A 104 15.21 -7.99 12.58
CA GLN A 104 15.79 -6.65 12.64
C GLN A 104 15.80 -5.99 11.25
N ALA A 105 16.24 -6.71 10.22
CA ALA A 105 16.30 -6.19 8.86
C ALA A 105 14.95 -5.73 8.33
N ILE A 106 13.88 -6.52 8.52
CA ILE A 106 12.53 -6.12 8.08
C ILE A 106 11.97 -4.96 8.92
N SER A 107 12.26 -4.92 10.21
CA SER A 107 11.86 -3.80 11.09
C SER A 107 12.54 -2.49 10.68
N GLU A 108 13.83 -2.53 10.36
CA GLU A 108 14.55 -1.39 9.82
C GLU A 108 14.03 -1.01 8.42
N ALA A 109 13.76 -2.01 7.56
CA ALA A 109 13.23 -1.78 6.23
C ALA A 109 11.87 -1.05 6.26
N TYR A 110 10.98 -1.42 7.17
CA TYR A 110 9.72 -0.73 7.38
C TYR A 110 9.92 0.77 7.66
N VAL A 111 10.81 1.12 8.57
CA VAL A 111 11.09 2.53 8.91
C VAL A 111 11.79 3.24 7.76
N ARG A 112 12.79 2.60 7.12
CA ARG A 112 13.53 3.18 5.98
C ARG A 112 12.64 3.38 4.76
N PHE A 113 11.68 2.51 4.51
CA PHE A 113 10.66 2.70 3.47
C PHE A 113 9.89 4.00 3.69
N ALA A 114 9.41 4.24 4.92
CA ALA A 114 8.72 5.46 5.27
C ALA A 114 9.57 6.73 5.09
N GLU A 115 10.87 6.65 5.44
CA GLU A 115 11.82 7.76 5.25
C GLU A 115 12.13 8.05 3.79
N GLN A 116 12.31 6.99 2.98
CA GLN A 116 12.71 7.12 1.57
C GLN A 116 11.52 7.34 0.63
N ARG A 117 10.33 6.83 1.00
CA ARG A 117 9.10 6.91 0.23
C ARG A 117 7.93 7.44 1.07
N PRO A 118 8.06 8.65 1.67
CA PRO A 118 7.05 9.16 2.60
C PRO A 118 5.67 9.28 1.98
N GLY A 119 5.62 9.49 0.66
CA GLY A 119 4.39 9.51 -0.10
C GLY A 119 3.66 8.17 -0.06
N HIS A 120 4.32 7.09 -0.48
CA HIS A 120 3.73 5.75 -0.46
C HIS A 120 3.33 5.35 0.96
N TYR A 121 4.20 5.62 1.95
CA TYR A 121 3.88 5.33 3.35
C TYR A 121 2.62 6.04 3.86
N ARG A 122 2.40 7.31 3.49
CA ARG A 122 1.16 8.02 3.84
C ARG A 122 -0.06 7.38 3.20
N ILE A 123 0.03 6.93 1.95
CA ILE A 123 -1.06 6.28 1.23
C ILE A 123 -1.53 5.02 1.97
N LEU A 124 -0.60 4.20 2.54
CA LEU A 124 -0.95 2.99 3.29
C LEU A 124 -2.00 3.24 4.39
N PHE A 125 -1.97 4.43 5.00
CA PHE A 125 -2.80 4.78 6.16
C PHE A 125 -3.77 5.94 5.89
N ALA A 126 -3.72 6.57 4.71
CA ALA A 126 -4.58 7.70 4.32
C ALA A 126 -5.95 7.26 3.81
N THR A 127 -6.07 6.01 3.40
CA THR A 127 -7.33 5.44 2.95
C THR A 127 -7.98 4.71 4.13
N PRO A 128 -8.93 5.32 4.86
CA PRO A 128 -9.75 4.57 5.77
C PRO A 128 -10.63 3.69 4.88
N GLY A 129 -10.29 2.42 4.73
CA GLY A 129 -11.25 1.45 4.28
C GLY A 129 -12.49 1.67 5.13
N ARG A 130 -13.68 1.81 4.54
CA ARG A 130 -14.94 1.91 5.27
C ARG A 130 -15.13 0.76 6.27
N ASP A 131 -14.27 -0.24 6.17
CA ASP A 131 -14.12 -1.39 7.06
C ASP A 131 -12.63 -1.75 7.31
N GLY A 132 -11.72 -0.79 7.45
CA GLY A 132 -10.27 -1.03 7.64
C GLY A 132 -9.91 -2.04 8.74
N ARG A 133 -10.92 -2.48 9.49
CA ARG A 133 -10.89 -3.60 10.42
C ARG A 133 -11.05 -4.96 9.73
N LYS A 134 -11.76 -5.03 8.57
CA LYS A 134 -11.95 -6.29 7.82
C LYS A 134 -10.74 -6.60 6.93
N GLU A 135 -10.04 -5.59 6.45
CA GLU A 135 -8.93 -5.76 5.52
C GLU A 135 -7.62 -6.17 6.21
N LEU A 136 -7.38 -5.70 7.45
CA LEU A 136 -6.21 -6.11 8.24
C LEU A 136 -6.44 -7.36 9.11
N LEU A 137 -7.69 -7.67 9.48
CA LEU A 137 -8.03 -8.71 10.44
C LEU A 137 -9.23 -9.59 10.01
N GLY A 138 -9.75 -9.45 8.81
CA GLY A 138 -11.05 -10.01 8.42
C GLY A 138 -11.03 -11.44 7.91
N GLU A 139 -12.19 -12.09 8.04
CA GLU A 139 -12.42 -13.51 7.78
C GLU A 139 -12.41 -13.92 6.28
N GLU A 140 -12.29 -12.98 5.31
CA GLU A 140 -12.25 -13.27 3.85
C GLU A 140 -11.02 -12.68 3.17
N ASP A 141 -9.91 -12.94 3.67
CA ASP A 141 -8.67 -12.25 3.64
C ASP A 141 -7.77 -12.60 2.44
N LYS A 142 -7.56 -11.63 1.56
CA LYS A 142 -6.57 -11.63 0.48
C LYS A 142 -5.99 -10.23 0.21
N GLY A 143 -5.99 -9.36 1.20
CA GLY A 143 -5.43 -8.00 1.04
C GLY A 143 -3.90 -8.00 1.13
N VAL A 144 -3.23 -7.26 0.25
CA VAL A 144 -1.77 -7.11 0.20
C VAL A 144 -1.21 -6.58 1.53
N GLY A 145 -1.97 -5.75 2.24
CA GLY A 145 -1.60 -5.27 3.58
C GLY A 145 -1.46 -6.40 4.62
N LYS A 146 -2.27 -7.46 4.49
CA LYS A 146 -2.13 -8.65 5.32
C LYS A 146 -0.84 -9.41 5.01
N GLU A 147 -0.48 -9.56 3.75
CA GLU A 147 0.75 -10.26 3.36
C GLU A 147 1.99 -9.60 3.97
N VAL A 148 2.03 -8.26 4.01
CA VAL A 148 3.09 -7.49 4.67
C VAL A 148 3.11 -7.72 6.18
N PHE A 149 1.93 -7.75 6.83
CA PHE A 149 1.84 -8.07 8.26
C PHE A 149 2.20 -9.53 8.55
N ASP A 150 1.81 -10.47 7.71
CA ASP A 150 2.15 -11.89 7.83
C ASP A 150 3.67 -12.12 7.74
N LEU A 151 4.38 -11.33 6.94
CA LEU A 151 5.84 -11.36 6.90
C LEU A 151 6.47 -11.00 8.25
N LEU A 152 5.98 -9.94 8.89
CA LEU A 152 6.41 -9.55 10.24
C LEU A 152 6.02 -10.62 11.27
N LEU A 153 4.81 -11.16 11.18
CA LEU A 153 4.30 -12.19 12.08
C LEU A 153 5.15 -13.47 12.01
N ALA A 154 5.43 -13.96 10.81
CA ALA A 154 6.26 -15.14 10.58
C ALA A 154 7.69 -14.94 11.11
N SER A 155 8.32 -13.80 10.78
CA SER A 155 9.66 -13.48 11.27
C SER A 155 9.70 -13.30 12.80
N THR A 156 8.61 -12.85 13.41
CA THR A 156 8.49 -12.78 14.88
C THR A 156 8.38 -14.18 15.48
N ALA A 157 7.62 -15.08 14.85
CA ALA A 157 7.46 -16.47 15.30
C ALA A 157 8.80 -17.21 15.33
N ASP A 158 9.66 -16.97 14.33
CA ASP A 158 10.99 -17.58 14.24
C ASP A 158 11.92 -17.16 15.40
N CYS A 159 11.65 -16.02 16.04
CA CYS A 159 12.40 -15.50 17.18
C CYS A 159 11.86 -15.96 18.55
N LEU A 160 10.69 -16.61 18.59
CA LEU A 160 10.04 -17.02 19.83
C LEU A 160 10.21 -18.52 20.13
N PRO A 161 10.09 -18.95 21.41
CA PRO A 161 10.06 -20.37 21.74
C PRO A 161 8.94 -21.09 20.98
N GLN A 162 9.20 -22.34 20.57
CA GLN A 162 8.25 -23.15 19.85
C GLN A 162 6.89 -23.26 20.56
N GLY A 163 5.80 -23.00 19.86
CA GLY A 163 4.44 -23.02 20.39
C GLY A 163 3.97 -21.72 21.05
N SER A 164 4.81 -20.68 21.06
CA SER A 164 4.39 -19.33 21.46
C SER A 164 3.47 -18.70 20.43
N ASP A 165 2.51 -17.87 20.89
CA ASP A 165 1.72 -17.03 20.00
C ASP A 165 2.52 -15.78 19.60
N PRO A 166 2.88 -15.60 18.32
CA PRO A 166 3.66 -14.43 17.87
C PRO A 166 2.82 -13.16 17.78
N MET A 167 1.49 -13.24 17.71
CA MET A 167 0.61 -12.12 17.42
C MET A 167 0.78 -10.94 18.38
N PRO A 168 0.81 -11.13 19.73
CA PRO A 168 0.98 -10.01 20.65
C PRO A 168 2.29 -9.25 20.43
N VAL A 169 3.40 -9.96 20.17
CA VAL A 169 4.71 -9.35 19.97
C VAL A 169 4.77 -8.65 18.60
N ALA A 170 4.28 -9.28 17.54
CA ALA A 170 4.22 -8.68 16.20
C ALA A 170 3.40 -7.38 16.20
N LEU A 171 2.26 -7.35 16.90
CA LEU A 171 1.44 -6.14 17.05
C LEU A 171 2.18 -5.03 17.81
N GLN A 172 2.92 -5.37 18.88
CA GLN A 172 3.73 -4.40 19.63
C GLN A 172 4.87 -3.84 18.77
N LEU A 173 5.56 -4.70 18.02
CA LEU A 173 6.59 -4.27 17.08
C LEU A 173 6.00 -3.32 16.03
N TRP A 174 4.94 -3.74 15.35
CA TRP A 174 4.31 -2.93 14.31
C TRP A 174 3.84 -1.57 14.81
N THR A 175 3.07 -1.55 15.92
CA THR A 175 2.55 -0.30 16.48
C THR A 175 3.66 0.63 16.95
N THR A 176 4.77 0.09 17.47
CA THR A 176 5.92 0.86 17.90
C THR A 176 6.69 1.44 16.72
N LEU A 177 6.92 0.64 15.67
CA LEU A 177 7.57 1.10 14.42
C LEU A 177 6.71 2.19 13.74
N HIS A 178 5.41 1.96 13.62
CA HIS A 178 4.48 2.94 13.06
C HIS A 178 4.45 4.23 13.88
N GLY A 179 4.39 4.12 15.21
CA GLY A 179 4.45 5.27 16.10
C GLY A 179 5.75 6.07 15.98
N TYR A 180 6.89 5.38 15.85
CA TYR A 180 8.19 6.02 15.64
C TYR A 180 8.21 6.81 14.31
N VAL A 181 7.75 6.23 13.21
CA VAL A 181 7.67 6.91 11.91
C VAL A 181 6.75 8.12 11.99
N SER A 182 5.51 7.93 12.48
CA SER A 182 4.48 8.97 12.51
C SER A 182 4.88 10.16 13.40
N LEU A 183 5.49 9.89 14.55
CA LEU A 183 5.94 10.94 15.45
C LEU A 183 7.15 11.71 14.89
N ARG A 184 8.07 11.05 14.20
CA ARG A 184 9.20 11.73 13.54
C ARG A 184 8.75 12.68 12.44
N GLU A 185 7.67 12.34 11.72
CA GLU A 185 7.11 13.21 10.70
C GLU A 185 6.54 14.50 11.30
N VAL A 186 5.82 14.40 12.42
CA VAL A 186 5.19 15.58 13.06
C VAL A 186 6.11 16.34 14.01
N MET A 187 7.19 15.71 14.47
CA MET A 187 8.15 16.29 15.43
C MET A 187 9.61 16.14 14.95
N PRO A 188 9.97 16.71 13.78
CA PRO A 188 11.31 16.49 13.18
C PRO A 188 12.46 17.07 14.03
N GLY A 189 12.18 18.04 14.89
CA GLY A 189 13.19 18.65 15.80
C GLY A 189 13.42 17.89 17.11
N PHE A 190 12.70 16.80 17.37
CA PHE A 190 12.93 15.98 18.56
C PHE A 190 14.18 15.13 18.39
N PRO A 191 14.99 14.87 19.46
CA PRO A 191 16.22 14.09 19.37
C PRO A 191 15.95 12.58 19.24
N TRP A 192 15.40 12.20 18.07
CA TRP A 192 15.13 10.78 17.76
C TRP A 192 16.43 9.97 17.67
N PRO A 193 16.47 8.75 18.21
CA PRO A 193 17.58 7.85 17.97
C PRO A 193 17.66 7.48 16.46
N ASP A 194 18.84 7.03 16.04
CA ASP A 194 18.98 6.41 14.71
C ASP A 194 18.07 5.17 14.57
N VAL A 195 17.67 4.87 13.34
CA VAL A 195 16.75 3.75 13.05
C VAL A 195 17.30 2.42 13.56
N THR A 196 18.58 2.14 13.29
CA THR A 196 19.22 0.88 13.72
C THR A 196 19.29 0.77 15.23
N ASP A 197 19.60 1.88 15.92
CA ASP A 197 19.65 1.91 17.38
C ASP A 197 18.25 1.75 17.99
N PHE A 198 17.25 2.39 17.39
CA PHE A 198 15.86 2.28 17.85
C PHE A 198 15.33 0.84 17.71
N VAL A 199 15.50 0.23 16.53
CA VAL A 199 15.05 -1.14 16.27
C VAL A 199 15.79 -2.13 17.16
N ARG A 200 17.10 -1.99 17.34
CA ARG A 200 17.88 -2.84 18.23
C ARG A 200 17.38 -2.76 19.68
N GLN A 201 17.09 -1.56 20.20
CA GLN A 201 16.55 -1.39 21.56
C GLN A 201 15.14 -2.01 21.68
N LEU A 202 14.31 -1.82 20.68
CA LEU A 202 12.97 -2.43 20.62
C LEU A 202 13.05 -3.96 20.67
N HIS A 203 13.93 -4.56 19.87
CA HIS A 203 14.12 -6.02 19.85
C HIS A 203 14.73 -6.53 21.16
N THR A 204 15.69 -5.83 21.72
CA THR A 204 16.26 -6.18 23.03
C THR A 204 15.20 -6.22 24.14
N ALA A 205 14.24 -5.30 24.09
CA ALA A 205 13.15 -5.26 25.08
C ALA A 205 12.21 -6.48 24.98
N HIS A 206 12.04 -7.05 23.78
CA HIS A 206 11.15 -8.21 23.56
C HIS A 206 11.85 -9.56 23.66
N PHE A 207 13.12 -9.64 23.23
CA PHE A 207 13.83 -10.91 23.06
C PHE A 207 15.05 -11.06 23.96
N GLY A 208 15.41 -10.01 24.72
CA GLY A 208 16.62 -9.98 25.52
C GLY A 208 17.88 -9.63 24.74
N VAL A 209 19.00 -9.50 25.43
CA VAL A 209 20.34 -9.30 24.84
C VAL A 209 20.88 -10.66 24.39
N ASP A 210 21.52 -10.73 23.23
CA ASP A 210 22.29 -11.90 22.79
C ASP A 210 23.52 -12.11 23.63
#